data_67d246638486fb266d25378703f408e0
#
_entry.id   67d246638486fb266d25378703f408e0
#
_cell.length_a   1.000
_cell.length_b   1.000
_cell.length_c   1.000
_cell.angle_alpha   90.00
_cell.angle_beta   90.00
_cell.angle_gamma   90.00
#
_symmetry.space_group_name_H-M   'P 1'
#
loop_
_entity.id
_entity.type
_entity.pdbx_description
1 polymer ?
#
loop_
_entity_poly.entity_id
_entity_poly.type
_entity_poly.pdbx_seq_one_letter_code
_entity_poly.pdbx_strand_id
1 'polypeptide(L)'
;MLGAARLSSVSSLAMAAAGQAPSVATIEAAVASVTRLTDPPRFVLGSKSASRRAILEAATVGVPFDVVVPDIDEKAIGDRARDQPLALVSQIALAKADALLSSVTNDSHPGAVLLTGDQVVTYEGAIREKPSSVEEARAFIESYGRAPCGTVGAVCLHDLDSGRRVLGVDVAQITYAPMPAEVVDELVADEMTMWCAGGLMVEHPASAAYLQSIDGGVDNVMGLSSRLVASLLAELRAPADAGSAVLRQRSWAVVGDVLNPNKAASRIVGRLESQGRPVALVNPRDKTGKCFTSLADAVQAGAVDAVGAPVSALPHNGPHRLPAQA
;
A
#
# COMPACT_ATOMS: atom_id res chain seq x y z
N MET A 1 30.01 -21.98 -6.54
CA MET A 1 30.41 -20.84 -5.72
C MET A 1 29.98 -19.56 -6.42
N LEU A 2 28.73 -19.12 -6.21
CA LEU A 2 28.21 -17.83 -6.70
C LEU A 2 26.94 -17.55 -5.86
N GLY A 3 27.12 -16.97 -4.69
CA GLY A 3 25.99 -16.74 -3.80
C GLY A 3 26.35 -15.90 -2.57
N ALA A 4 27.11 -14.80 -2.72
CA ALA A 4 27.42 -13.95 -1.56
C ALA A 4 27.64 -12.46 -1.92
N ALA A 5 27.14 -11.97 -3.07
CA ALA A 5 27.48 -10.62 -3.53
C ALA A 5 26.29 -9.64 -3.65
N ARG A 6 25.12 -9.92 -3.08
CA ARG A 6 23.94 -9.07 -3.26
C ARG A 6 23.35 -8.42 -1.99
N LEU A 7 24.00 -8.55 -0.84
CA LEU A 7 23.55 -7.88 0.41
C LEU A 7 24.42 -6.68 0.80
N SER A 8 25.45 -6.34 0.03
CA SER A 8 26.38 -5.24 0.36
C SER A 8 26.02 -3.88 -0.26
N SER A 9 25.09 -3.81 -1.21
CA SER A 9 24.77 -2.54 -1.89
C SER A 9 23.82 -1.62 -1.14
N VAL A 10 22.99 -2.16 -0.23
CA VAL A 10 22.07 -1.34 0.57
C VAL A 10 22.80 -0.66 1.75
N SER A 11 23.87 -1.27 2.24
CA SER A 11 24.70 -0.68 3.31
C SER A 11 25.64 0.43 2.82
N SER A 12 25.93 0.52 1.51
CA SER A 12 26.81 1.56 0.94
C SER A 12 26.14 2.93 0.85
N LEU A 13 24.81 3.00 0.76
CA LEU A 13 24.08 4.28 0.78
C LEU A 13 24.06 4.93 2.18
N ALA A 14 24.20 4.14 3.22
CA ALA A 14 24.24 4.64 4.60
C ALA A 14 25.59 5.26 5.00
N MET A 15 26.67 5.10 4.23
CA MET A 15 28.03 5.57 4.57
C MET A 15 28.51 6.79 3.77
N ALA A 16 27.73 7.35 2.87
CA ALA A 16 28.13 8.52 2.06
C ALA A 16 27.88 9.88 2.77
N ALA A 17 27.56 9.90 4.05
CA ALA A 17 27.16 11.09 4.80
C ALA A 17 28.33 11.99 5.28
N ALA A 18 29.46 11.99 4.59
CA ALA A 18 30.55 12.93 4.86
C ALA A 18 31.11 13.52 3.55
N GLY A 19 30.45 14.56 3.03
CA GLY A 19 31.17 15.60 2.28
C GLY A 19 31.18 15.53 0.76
N GLN A 20 30.24 14.86 0.07
CA GLN A 20 30.07 15.06 -1.37
C GLN A 20 28.59 15.02 -1.75
N ALA A 21 28.13 16.05 -2.48
CA ALA A 21 26.78 16.10 -3.04
C ALA A 21 26.53 14.87 -3.92
N PRO A 22 25.43 14.12 -3.69
CA PRO A 22 25.09 13.01 -4.57
C PRO A 22 24.71 13.56 -5.94
N SER A 23 25.43 13.10 -6.95
CA SER A 23 25.19 13.38 -8.36
C SER A 23 23.89 12.69 -8.85
N VAL A 24 23.50 12.97 -10.08
CA VAL A 24 22.47 12.27 -10.90
C VAL A 24 22.45 10.74 -10.69
N ALA A 25 23.54 10.15 -10.23
CA ALA A 25 23.67 8.78 -9.78
C ALA A 25 22.65 8.30 -8.73
N THR A 26 21.98 9.20 -7.99
CA THR A 26 21.06 8.80 -6.93
C THR A 26 19.67 8.42 -7.48
N ILE A 27 19.19 9.12 -8.52
CA ILE A 27 17.95 8.74 -9.23
C ILE A 27 18.20 7.45 -10.03
N GLU A 28 19.33 7.37 -10.73
CA GLU A 28 19.73 6.16 -11.45
C GLU A 28 19.89 4.96 -10.51
N ALA A 29 20.45 5.16 -9.31
CA ALA A 29 20.55 4.12 -8.29
C ALA A 29 19.17 3.72 -7.73
N ALA A 30 18.24 4.65 -7.58
CA ALA A 30 16.87 4.37 -7.16
C ALA A 30 16.13 3.55 -8.22
N VAL A 31 16.24 3.93 -9.49
CA VAL A 31 15.68 3.17 -10.62
C VAL A 31 16.40 1.82 -10.79
N ALA A 32 17.71 1.74 -10.53
CA ALA A 32 18.46 0.48 -10.54
C ALA A 32 18.05 -0.48 -9.40
N SER A 33 17.45 0.01 -8.31
CA SER A 33 16.93 -0.80 -7.21
C SER A 33 15.53 -1.37 -7.46
N VAL A 34 14.86 -0.93 -8.52
CA VAL A 34 13.51 -1.40 -8.88
C VAL A 34 13.55 -2.90 -9.17
N THR A 35 12.65 -3.64 -8.52
CA THR A 35 12.47 -5.07 -8.78
C THR A 35 11.88 -5.25 -10.17
N ARG A 36 12.62 -5.89 -11.06
CA ARG A 36 12.14 -6.26 -12.39
C ARG A 36 11.11 -7.37 -12.28
N LEU A 37 9.98 -7.18 -12.94
CA LEU A 37 8.93 -8.19 -12.98
C LEU A 37 9.32 -9.32 -13.93
N THR A 38 9.12 -10.55 -13.49
CA THR A 38 9.26 -11.73 -14.34
C THR A 38 7.98 -11.90 -15.15
N ASP A 39 8.10 -11.92 -16.49
CA ASP A 39 6.97 -12.06 -17.40
C ASP A 39 5.82 -11.09 -17.07
N PRO A 40 6.07 -9.75 -17.13
CA PRO A 40 5.05 -8.78 -16.77
C PRO A 40 3.87 -8.85 -17.75
N PRO A 41 2.61 -8.76 -17.26
CA PRO A 41 1.46 -8.62 -18.13
C PRO A 41 1.46 -7.23 -18.78
N ARG A 42 0.62 -7.02 -19.79
CA ARG A 42 0.27 -5.65 -20.18
C ARG A 42 -0.47 -4.98 -19.03
N PHE A 43 0.04 -3.83 -18.58
CA PHE A 43 -0.63 -3.06 -17.55
C PHE A 43 -1.48 -1.93 -18.13
N VAL A 44 -2.49 -1.52 -17.37
CA VAL A 44 -3.10 -0.21 -17.45
C VAL A 44 -2.81 0.49 -16.13
N LEU A 45 -2.02 1.56 -16.17
CA LEU A 45 -1.68 2.34 -14.97
C LEU A 45 -2.78 3.39 -14.71
N GLY A 46 -3.54 3.19 -13.65
CA GLY A 46 -4.57 4.10 -13.17
C GLY A 46 -3.98 5.22 -12.30
N SER A 47 -3.11 6.06 -12.86
CA SER A 47 -2.46 7.14 -12.10
C SER A 47 -1.89 8.22 -13.01
N LYS A 48 -1.94 9.48 -12.55
CA LYS A 48 -1.24 10.61 -13.17
C LYS A 48 0.20 10.83 -12.67
N SER A 49 0.66 10.06 -11.68
CA SER A 49 1.98 10.23 -11.05
C SER A 49 3.09 9.86 -12.03
N ALA A 50 3.99 10.82 -12.30
CA ALA A 50 5.17 10.60 -13.12
C ALA A 50 6.13 9.59 -12.49
N SER A 51 6.29 9.62 -11.15
CA SER A 51 7.15 8.68 -10.42
C SER A 51 6.63 7.24 -10.53
N ARG A 52 5.34 7.01 -10.34
CA ARG A 52 4.73 5.68 -10.52
C ARG A 52 4.93 5.15 -11.93
N ARG A 53 4.76 6.03 -12.92
CA ARG A 53 4.98 5.69 -14.33
C ARG A 53 6.43 5.26 -14.56
N ALA A 54 7.41 6.04 -14.11
CA ALA A 54 8.82 5.74 -14.27
C ALA A 54 9.24 4.43 -13.58
N ILE A 55 8.73 4.18 -12.36
CA ILE A 55 8.98 2.94 -11.63
C ILE A 55 8.37 1.74 -12.37
N LEU A 56 7.13 1.85 -12.85
CA LEU A 56 6.48 0.76 -13.59
C LEU A 56 7.22 0.47 -14.90
N GLU A 57 7.66 1.50 -15.63
CA GLU A 57 8.46 1.37 -16.84
C GLU A 57 9.77 0.63 -16.57
N ALA A 58 10.48 0.98 -15.50
CA ALA A 58 11.70 0.29 -15.07
C ALA A 58 11.42 -1.16 -14.63
N ALA A 59 10.27 -1.43 -14.00
CA ALA A 59 9.89 -2.77 -13.54
C ALA A 59 9.49 -3.70 -14.70
N THR A 60 8.85 -3.18 -15.74
CA THR A 60 8.28 -3.98 -16.85
C THR A 60 9.26 -4.17 -18.02
N VAL A 61 10.32 -3.42 -18.08
CA VAL A 61 11.42 -3.47 -19.08
C VAL A 61 10.95 -3.86 -20.50
N GLY A 62 10.53 -2.86 -21.26
CA GLY A 62 10.16 -3.04 -22.68
C GLY A 62 8.75 -3.60 -22.93
N VAL A 63 7.96 -3.88 -21.89
CA VAL A 63 6.54 -4.18 -22.06
C VAL A 63 5.75 -2.88 -21.95
N PRO A 64 5.11 -2.42 -23.03
CA PRO A 64 4.35 -1.18 -23.02
C PRO A 64 3.11 -1.31 -22.11
N PHE A 65 2.70 -0.19 -21.52
CA PHE A 65 1.49 -0.07 -20.75
C PHE A 65 0.72 1.21 -21.09
N ASP A 66 -0.58 1.19 -20.87
CA ASP A 66 -1.42 2.35 -21.05
C ASP A 66 -1.55 3.12 -19.74
N VAL A 67 -1.81 4.41 -19.82
CA VAL A 67 -2.06 5.28 -18.66
C VAL A 67 -3.47 5.86 -18.76
N VAL A 68 -4.31 5.58 -17.76
CA VAL A 68 -5.66 6.12 -17.67
C VAL A 68 -5.83 6.75 -16.30
N VAL A 69 -6.19 8.04 -16.29
CA VAL A 69 -6.31 8.80 -15.02
C VAL A 69 -7.72 8.62 -14.48
N PRO A 70 -7.90 8.14 -13.23
CA PRO A 70 -9.22 8.06 -12.61
C PRO A 70 -9.75 9.46 -12.31
N ASP A 71 -11.04 9.68 -12.64
CA ASP A 71 -11.77 10.91 -12.29
C ASP A 71 -12.55 10.67 -11.00
N ILE A 72 -11.90 10.92 -9.86
CA ILE A 72 -12.50 10.79 -8.53
C ILE A 72 -12.04 11.92 -7.61
N ASP A 73 -12.89 12.30 -6.68
CA ASP A 73 -12.50 13.18 -5.57
C ASP A 73 -11.85 12.35 -4.44
N GLU A 74 -10.53 12.23 -4.49
CA GLU A 74 -9.77 11.48 -3.49
C GLU A 74 -9.92 12.06 -2.08
N LYS A 75 -10.20 13.37 -1.95
CA LYS A 75 -10.37 14.03 -0.65
C LYS A 75 -11.71 13.71 0.02
N ALA A 76 -12.71 13.32 -0.76
CA ALA A 76 -14.00 12.87 -0.25
C ALA A 76 -13.96 11.43 0.33
N ILE A 77 -12.87 10.69 0.10
CA ILE A 77 -12.74 9.29 0.54
C ILE A 77 -12.00 9.23 1.88
N GLY A 78 -12.62 8.62 2.88
CA GLY A 78 -12.05 8.42 4.21
C GLY A 78 -12.00 9.68 5.06
N ASP A 79 -11.48 9.55 6.28
CA ASP A 79 -11.32 10.65 7.25
C ASP A 79 -9.85 10.71 7.71
N ARG A 80 -9.13 11.74 7.24
CA ARG A 80 -7.68 11.92 7.53
C ARG A 80 -7.36 12.08 9.01
N ALA A 81 -8.32 12.49 9.80
CA ALA A 81 -8.14 12.67 11.24
C ALA A 81 -8.41 11.39 12.05
N ARG A 82 -9.18 10.45 11.48
CA ARG A 82 -9.65 9.25 12.18
C ARG A 82 -9.14 7.95 11.59
N ASP A 83 -8.96 7.92 10.27
CA ASP A 83 -8.54 6.70 9.58
C ASP A 83 -7.05 6.40 9.83
N GLN A 84 -6.78 5.12 9.99
CA GLN A 84 -5.40 4.66 9.94
C GLN A 84 -4.85 4.84 8.53
N PRO A 85 -3.59 5.26 8.36
CA PRO A 85 -2.98 5.49 7.05
C PRO A 85 -3.14 4.30 6.08
N LEU A 86 -2.97 3.08 6.59
CA LEU A 86 -3.15 1.83 5.82
C LEU A 86 -4.56 1.69 5.25
N ALA A 87 -5.59 2.02 6.05
CA ALA A 87 -6.98 1.92 5.63
C ALA A 87 -7.29 2.99 4.57
N LEU A 88 -6.84 4.21 4.79
CA LEU A 88 -7.07 5.34 3.88
C LEU A 88 -6.50 5.07 2.49
N VAL A 89 -5.20 4.73 2.38
CA VAL A 89 -4.56 4.49 1.08
C VAL A 89 -5.16 3.27 0.36
N SER A 90 -5.61 2.26 1.13
CA SER A 90 -6.30 1.09 0.58
C SER A 90 -7.65 1.46 -0.03
N GLN A 91 -8.46 2.24 0.68
CA GLN A 91 -9.77 2.71 0.22
C GLN A 91 -9.62 3.54 -1.06
N ILE A 92 -8.66 4.47 -1.09
CA ILE A 92 -8.42 5.33 -2.26
C ILE A 92 -7.92 4.51 -3.46
N ALA A 93 -7.00 3.55 -3.25
CA ALA A 93 -6.51 2.67 -4.31
C ALA A 93 -7.64 1.84 -4.93
N LEU A 94 -8.53 1.28 -4.10
CA LEU A 94 -9.71 0.54 -4.55
C LEU A 94 -10.71 1.43 -5.29
N ALA A 95 -11.01 2.61 -4.77
CA ALA A 95 -11.92 3.56 -5.41
C ALA A 95 -11.42 4.00 -6.80
N LYS A 96 -10.10 4.21 -6.94
CA LYS A 96 -9.47 4.47 -8.25
C LYS A 96 -9.69 3.31 -9.22
N ALA A 97 -9.53 2.07 -8.77
CA ALA A 97 -9.78 0.90 -9.60
C ALA A 97 -11.27 0.82 -10.01
N ASP A 98 -12.18 0.98 -9.05
CA ASP A 98 -13.62 0.91 -9.30
C ASP A 98 -14.09 1.98 -10.30
N ALA A 99 -13.58 3.20 -10.19
CA ALA A 99 -13.91 4.28 -11.12
C ALA A 99 -13.47 3.98 -12.56
N LEU A 100 -12.31 3.33 -12.73
CA LEU A 100 -11.78 3.02 -14.06
C LEU A 100 -12.45 1.83 -14.72
N LEU A 101 -13.04 0.89 -13.98
CA LEU A 101 -13.65 -0.31 -14.54
C LEU A 101 -14.89 -0.05 -15.42
N SER A 102 -15.41 1.18 -15.44
CA SER A 102 -16.44 1.60 -16.39
C SER A 102 -15.91 1.79 -17.82
N SER A 103 -14.61 2.07 -17.98
CA SER A 103 -13.96 2.37 -19.26
C SER A 103 -12.78 1.46 -19.58
N VAL A 104 -12.11 0.94 -18.56
CA VAL A 104 -10.99 0.00 -18.66
C VAL A 104 -11.53 -1.40 -18.43
N THR A 105 -11.85 -2.09 -19.50
CA THR A 105 -12.46 -3.43 -19.52
C THR A 105 -11.60 -4.40 -20.30
N ASN A 106 -11.91 -5.70 -20.23
CA ASN A 106 -11.23 -6.70 -21.06
C ASN A 106 -11.49 -6.48 -22.56
N ASP A 107 -12.62 -5.88 -22.95
CA ASP A 107 -12.90 -5.54 -24.35
C ASP A 107 -12.00 -4.41 -24.85
N SER A 108 -11.75 -3.37 -24.01
CA SER A 108 -10.90 -2.24 -24.38
C SER A 108 -9.41 -2.52 -24.22
N HIS A 109 -9.02 -3.36 -23.25
CA HIS A 109 -7.63 -3.73 -22.92
C HIS A 109 -7.51 -5.24 -22.68
N PRO A 110 -7.58 -6.06 -23.73
CA PRO A 110 -7.64 -7.53 -23.62
C PRO A 110 -6.44 -8.10 -22.85
N GLY A 111 -6.73 -8.92 -21.83
CA GLY A 111 -5.72 -9.61 -21.01
C GLY A 111 -4.82 -8.68 -20.17
N ALA A 112 -5.19 -7.43 -20.00
CA ALA A 112 -4.42 -6.49 -19.21
C ALA A 112 -4.73 -6.56 -17.72
N VAL A 113 -3.80 -6.07 -16.91
CA VAL A 113 -3.95 -5.88 -15.47
C VAL A 113 -4.01 -4.38 -15.17
N LEU A 114 -5.14 -3.93 -14.61
CA LEU A 114 -5.28 -2.57 -14.10
C LEU A 114 -4.50 -2.45 -12.78
N LEU A 115 -3.57 -1.49 -12.73
CA LEU A 115 -2.79 -1.14 -11.55
C LEU A 115 -3.22 0.24 -11.06
N THR A 116 -3.73 0.32 -9.85
CA THR A 116 -3.99 1.58 -9.15
C THR A 116 -3.26 1.62 -7.82
N GLY A 117 -3.09 2.78 -7.26
CA GLY A 117 -2.44 2.92 -5.97
C GLY A 117 -2.61 4.31 -5.38
N ASP A 118 -2.38 4.38 -4.08
CA ASP A 118 -2.34 5.62 -3.32
C ASP A 118 -1.20 5.62 -2.32
N GLN A 119 -0.78 6.80 -1.85
CA GLN A 119 0.29 6.94 -0.89
C GLN A 119 0.12 8.20 -0.07
N VAL A 120 0.43 8.09 1.21
CA VAL A 120 0.57 9.22 2.15
C VAL A 120 1.92 9.17 2.84
N VAL A 121 2.36 10.31 3.34
CA VAL A 121 3.47 10.41 4.29
C VAL A 121 2.90 10.43 5.70
N THR A 122 3.62 9.82 6.64
CA THR A 122 3.29 9.86 8.07
C THR A 122 4.43 10.51 8.85
N TYR A 123 4.08 11.34 9.82
CA TYR A 123 5.03 11.99 10.70
C TYR A 123 4.42 12.15 12.09
N GLU A 124 5.05 11.60 13.12
CA GLU A 124 4.57 11.64 14.51
C GLU A 124 3.09 11.25 14.66
N GLY A 125 2.66 10.24 13.90
CA GLY A 125 1.28 9.73 13.91
C GLY A 125 0.28 10.52 13.04
N ALA A 126 0.68 11.66 12.48
CA ALA A 126 -0.18 12.42 11.57
C ALA A 126 0.03 12.02 10.11
N ILE A 127 -1.06 12.03 9.33
CA ILE A 127 -1.02 11.87 7.88
C ILE A 127 -0.65 13.20 7.23
N ARG A 128 0.29 13.17 6.29
CA ARG A 128 0.66 14.28 5.44
C ARG A 128 0.38 13.92 3.98
N GLU A 129 -0.54 14.63 3.40
CA GLU A 129 -0.83 14.58 1.95
C GLU A 129 0.06 15.59 1.22
N LYS A 130 -0.28 15.91 -0.03
CA LYS A 130 0.41 16.99 -0.76
C LYS A 130 0.21 18.30 -0.03
N PRO A 131 1.27 19.10 0.15
CA PRO A 131 1.15 20.39 0.81
C PRO A 131 0.18 21.30 0.06
N SER A 132 -0.58 22.08 0.80
CA SER A 132 -1.56 23.02 0.27
C SER A 132 -0.97 24.41 0.04
N SER A 133 0.20 24.68 0.62
CA SER A 133 0.94 25.92 0.46
C SER A 133 2.44 25.71 0.57
N VAL A 134 3.20 26.71 0.15
CA VAL A 134 4.67 26.77 0.25
C VAL A 134 5.11 26.72 1.72
N GLU A 135 4.38 27.39 2.60
CA GLU A 135 4.64 27.44 4.04
C GLU A 135 4.44 26.07 4.67
N GLU A 136 3.40 25.34 4.26
CA GLU A 136 3.15 23.99 4.74
C GLU A 136 4.23 23.01 4.24
N ALA A 137 4.64 23.11 2.97
CA ALA A 137 5.74 22.33 2.42
C ALA A 137 7.02 22.56 3.21
N ARG A 138 7.35 23.82 3.50
CA ARG A 138 8.51 24.19 4.32
C ARG A 138 8.44 23.57 5.71
N ALA A 139 7.31 23.72 6.40
CA ALA A 139 7.13 23.17 7.74
C ALA A 139 7.28 21.65 7.76
N PHE A 140 6.79 20.96 6.71
CA PHE A 140 6.99 19.52 6.56
C PHE A 140 8.45 19.16 6.42
N ILE A 141 9.16 19.76 5.47
CA ILE A 141 10.57 19.46 5.18
C ILE A 141 11.46 19.74 6.39
N GLU A 142 11.33 20.89 7.03
CA GLU A 142 12.08 21.25 8.24
C GLU A 142 11.87 20.26 9.38
N SER A 143 10.70 19.66 9.47
CA SER A 143 10.40 18.71 10.54
C SER A 143 11.12 17.36 10.38
N TYR A 144 11.45 16.95 9.16
CA TYR A 144 12.07 15.65 8.89
C TYR A 144 13.50 15.52 9.43
N GLY A 145 14.15 16.64 9.70
CA GLY A 145 15.44 16.64 10.42
C GLY A 145 15.32 16.46 11.94
N ARG A 146 14.10 16.42 12.50
CA ARG A 146 13.86 16.28 13.96
C ARG A 146 13.41 14.86 14.34
N ALA A 147 12.64 14.21 13.49
CA ALA A 147 12.17 12.83 13.70
C ALA A 147 12.01 12.14 12.35
N PRO A 148 12.08 10.79 12.31
CA PRO A 148 11.83 10.03 11.11
C PRO A 148 10.40 10.24 10.57
N CYS A 149 10.26 10.30 9.25
CA CYS A 149 8.98 10.21 8.58
C CYS A 149 8.79 8.82 7.96
N GLY A 150 7.57 8.49 7.58
CA GLY A 150 7.25 7.24 6.91
C GLY A 150 6.44 7.47 5.65
N THR A 151 6.48 6.54 4.73
CA THR A 151 5.51 6.43 3.64
C THR A 151 4.65 5.20 3.84
N VAL A 152 3.37 5.34 3.53
CA VAL A 152 2.40 4.23 3.50
C VAL A 152 1.76 4.26 2.13
N GLY A 153 2.02 3.22 1.34
CA GLY A 153 1.52 3.10 -0.03
C GLY A 153 0.69 1.84 -0.22
N ALA A 154 -0.42 1.94 -0.93
CA ALA A 154 -1.23 0.80 -1.36
C ALA A 154 -1.15 0.60 -2.87
N VAL A 155 -1.17 -0.66 -3.28
CA VAL A 155 -1.26 -1.10 -4.68
C VAL A 155 -2.43 -2.05 -4.82
N CYS A 156 -3.32 -1.76 -5.76
CA CYS A 156 -4.39 -2.66 -6.17
C CYS A 156 -4.10 -3.13 -7.61
N LEU A 157 -4.12 -4.45 -7.82
CA LEU A 157 -4.08 -5.06 -9.14
C LEU A 157 -5.45 -5.70 -9.42
N HIS A 158 -6.01 -5.43 -10.59
CA HIS A 158 -7.24 -6.03 -11.07
C HIS A 158 -7.01 -6.64 -12.45
N ASP A 159 -7.13 -7.94 -12.55
CA ASP A 159 -7.05 -8.69 -13.81
C ASP A 159 -8.36 -8.53 -14.57
N LEU A 160 -8.29 -7.91 -15.74
CA LEU A 160 -9.47 -7.57 -16.53
C LEU A 160 -10.12 -8.80 -17.19
N ASP A 161 -9.38 -9.89 -17.38
CA ASP A 161 -9.90 -11.13 -17.96
C ASP A 161 -10.66 -11.96 -16.93
N SER A 162 -10.02 -12.26 -15.80
CA SER A 162 -10.62 -13.11 -14.76
C SER A 162 -11.51 -12.34 -13.76
N GLY A 163 -11.43 -11.01 -13.73
CA GLY A 163 -12.07 -10.17 -12.72
C GLY A 163 -11.45 -10.29 -11.33
N ARG A 164 -10.34 -11.03 -11.19
CA ARG A 164 -9.63 -11.18 -9.92
C ARG A 164 -8.98 -9.85 -9.49
N ARG A 165 -9.03 -9.58 -8.20
CA ARG A 165 -8.42 -8.39 -7.61
C ARG A 165 -7.61 -8.75 -6.38
N VAL A 166 -6.43 -8.15 -6.26
CA VAL A 166 -5.56 -8.25 -5.08
C VAL A 166 -5.16 -6.85 -4.65
N LEU A 167 -4.98 -6.67 -3.35
CA LEU A 167 -4.57 -5.40 -2.74
C LEU A 167 -3.46 -5.69 -1.73
N GLY A 168 -2.44 -4.87 -1.75
CA GLY A 168 -1.37 -4.90 -0.76
C GLY A 168 -0.94 -3.51 -0.34
N VAL A 169 -0.27 -3.44 0.79
CA VAL A 169 0.29 -2.20 1.33
C VAL A 169 1.76 -2.41 1.66
N ASP A 170 2.58 -1.42 1.37
CA ASP A 170 3.98 -1.38 1.74
C ASP A 170 4.28 -0.09 2.50
N VAL A 171 5.24 -0.15 3.42
CA VAL A 171 5.65 0.98 4.25
C VAL A 171 7.16 1.15 4.15
N ALA A 172 7.61 2.39 4.27
CA ALA A 172 9.02 2.69 4.45
C ALA A 172 9.19 3.75 5.54
N GLN A 173 10.33 3.74 6.22
CA GLN A 173 10.72 4.76 7.17
C GLN A 173 11.96 5.49 6.67
N ILE A 174 11.94 6.80 6.72
CA ILE A 174 12.99 7.67 6.21
C ILE A 174 13.53 8.53 7.34
N THR A 175 14.84 8.55 7.49
CA THR A 175 15.53 9.38 8.47
C THR A 175 16.46 10.37 7.76
N TYR A 176 16.33 11.64 8.11
CA TYR A 176 17.20 12.71 7.64
C TYR A 176 18.02 13.31 8.76
N ALA A 177 19.22 13.79 8.43
CA ALA A 177 19.89 14.80 9.23
C ALA A 177 19.15 16.14 9.13
N PRO A 178 19.27 17.04 10.10
CA PRO A 178 18.76 18.41 9.99
C PRO A 178 19.26 19.08 8.70
N MET A 179 18.35 19.62 7.92
CA MET A 179 18.65 20.35 6.69
C MET A 179 18.82 21.84 7.01
N PRO A 180 19.87 22.51 6.50
CA PRO A 180 20.00 23.95 6.65
C PRO A 180 18.93 24.69 5.82
N ALA A 181 18.70 25.96 6.18
CA ALA A 181 17.63 26.77 5.59
C ALA A 181 17.75 26.88 4.06
N GLU A 182 18.97 27.00 3.56
CA GLU A 182 19.26 27.12 2.13
C GLU A 182 18.81 25.87 1.34
N VAL A 183 18.97 24.68 1.94
CA VAL A 183 18.51 23.41 1.35
C VAL A 183 16.99 23.34 1.38
N VAL A 184 16.36 23.75 2.47
CA VAL A 184 14.90 23.82 2.55
C VAL A 184 14.35 24.81 1.52
N ASP A 185 15.01 25.97 1.34
CA ASP A 185 14.64 26.97 0.33
C ASP A 185 14.70 26.38 -1.09
N GLU A 186 15.77 25.64 -1.41
CA GLU A 186 15.93 24.97 -2.68
C GLU A 186 14.81 23.93 -2.93
N LEU A 187 14.53 23.08 -1.94
CA LEU A 187 13.47 22.08 -2.04
C LEU A 187 12.08 22.69 -2.22
N VAL A 188 11.79 23.76 -1.50
CA VAL A 188 10.49 24.44 -1.59
C VAL A 188 10.33 25.21 -2.90
N ALA A 189 11.45 25.68 -3.50
CA ALA A 189 11.44 26.34 -4.79
C ALA A 189 11.18 25.36 -5.97
N ASP A 190 11.39 24.07 -5.77
CA ASP A 190 11.02 23.06 -6.77
C ASP A 190 9.52 22.83 -6.74
N GLU A 191 8.86 23.12 -7.89
CA GLU A 191 7.42 22.93 -8.06
C GLU A 191 6.98 21.48 -7.77
N MET A 192 7.85 20.49 -7.98
CA MET A 192 7.56 19.08 -7.72
C MET A 192 7.27 18.80 -6.24
N THR A 193 7.82 19.58 -5.32
CA THR A 193 7.53 19.49 -3.89
C THR A 193 6.04 19.55 -3.58
N MET A 194 5.30 20.42 -4.29
CA MET A 194 3.87 20.59 -4.12
C MET A 194 3.04 19.39 -4.65
N TRP A 195 3.66 18.54 -5.46
CA TRP A 195 3.02 17.35 -6.04
C TRP A 195 3.36 16.05 -5.29
N CYS A 196 4.30 16.11 -4.34
CA CYS A 196 4.71 14.98 -3.53
C CYS A 196 3.99 14.98 -2.18
N ALA A 197 3.53 13.81 -1.73
CA ALA A 197 2.97 13.67 -0.39
C ALA A 197 4.02 14.10 0.65
N GLY A 198 3.61 14.93 1.63
CA GLY A 198 4.49 15.48 2.64
C GLY A 198 5.60 16.39 2.11
N GLY A 199 5.57 16.80 0.82
CA GLY A 199 6.69 17.49 0.19
C GLY A 199 7.98 16.65 0.18
N LEU A 200 7.86 15.31 0.27
CA LEU A 200 8.98 14.39 0.44
C LEU A 200 9.52 13.94 -0.92
N MET A 201 10.75 14.32 -1.23
CA MET A 201 11.48 13.94 -2.45
C MET A 201 12.85 13.38 -2.06
N VAL A 202 12.95 12.07 -1.85
CA VAL A 202 14.22 11.41 -1.48
C VAL A 202 15.23 11.38 -2.64
N GLU A 203 14.73 11.52 -3.85
CA GLU A 203 15.49 11.56 -5.09
C GLU A 203 16.07 12.94 -5.42
N HIS A 204 15.61 14.01 -4.74
CA HIS A 204 16.12 15.35 -5.00
C HIS A 204 17.56 15.49 -4.51
N PRO A 205 18.51 16.00 -5.33
CA PRO A 205 19.92 16.09 -4.97
C PRO A 205 20.16 16.83 -3.65
N ALA A 206 19.43 17.90 -3.39
CA ALA A 206 19.58 18.69 -2.16
C ALA A 206 19.17 17.89 -0.92
N SER A 207 18.07 17.15 -0.93
CA SER A 207 17.62 16.34 0.21
C SER A 207 18.45 15.07 0.37
N ALA A 208 18.90 14.47 -0.73
CA ALA A 208 19.66 13.23 -0.73
C ALA A 208 20.99 13.35 0.05
N ALA A 209 21.59 14.56 0.08
CA ALA A 209 22.80 14.82 0.87
C ALA A 209 22.57 14.70 2.40
N TYR A 210 21.33 14.82 2.85
CA TYR A 210 20.94 14.76 4.26
C TYR A 210 20.23 13.45 4.61
N LEU A 211 20.01 12.57 3.65
CA LEU A 211 19.40 11.27 3.87
C LEU A 211 20.35 10.37 4.68
N GLN A 212 19.91 9.93 5.85
CA GLN A 212 20.68 9.02 6.71
C GLN A 212 20.32 7.56 6.47
N SER A 213 19.04 7.25 6.35
CA SER A 213 18.59 5.87 6.08
C SER A 213 17.19 5.83 5.48
N ILE A 214 16.95 4.76 4.72
CA ILE A 214 15.62 4.30 4.33
C ILE A 214 15.49 2.85 4.77
N ASP A 215 14.51 2.58 5.63
CA ASP A 215 14.07 1.22 5.94
C ASP A 215 12.85 0.92 5.06
N GLY A 216 13.05 0.14 4.00
CA GLY A 216 12.09 -0.12 2.93
C GLY A 216 12.68 0.11 1.54
N GLY A 217 11.85 0.07 0.51
CA GLY A 217 12.25 0.34 -0.87
C GLY A 217 12.25 1.83 -1.20
N VAL A 218 13.26 2.32 -1.89
CA VAL A 218 13.30 3.71 -2.41
C VAL A 218 12.14 3.92 -3.39
N ASP A 219 11.85 2.96 -4.23
CA ASP A 219 10.72 2.95 -5.17
C ASP A 219 9.36 3.04 -4.43
N ASN A 220 9.24 2.40 -3.27
CA ASN A 220 8.08 2.58 -2.39
C ASN A 220 7.97 4.03 -1.92
N VAL A 221 9.06 4.64 -1.44
CA VAL A 221 9.05 6.05 -1.04
C VAL A 221 8.65 6.97 -2.19
N MET A 222 9.11 6.68 -3.40
CA MET A 222 8.78 7.42 -4.63
C MET A 222 7.34 7.17 -5.15
N GLY A 223 6.60 6.23 -4.56
CA GLY A 223 5.16 6.08 -4.80
C GLY A 223 4.67 4.76 -5.37
N LEU A 224 5.57 3.81 -5.68
CA LEU A 224 5.19 2.47 -6.13
C LEU A 224 6.23 1.43 -5.73
N SER A 225 5.89 0.54 -4.81
CA SER A 225 6.75 -0.59 -4.47
C SER A 225 6.70 -1.66 -5.57
N SER A 226 7.76 -1.76 -6.36
CA SER A 226 7.90 -2.78 -7.41
C SER A 226 7.93 -4.19 -6.83
N ARG A 227 8.50 -4.36 -5.64
CA ARG A 227 8.49 -5.62 -4.89
C ARG A 227 7.06 -6.03 -4.51
N LEU A 228 6.25 -5.08 -4.06
CA LEU A 228 4.84 -5.33 -3.76
C LEU A 228 4.07 -5.71 -5.02
N VAL A 229 4.29 -4.99 -6.13
CA VAL A 229 3.68 -5.34 -7.43
C VAL A 229 4.05 -6.77 -7.84
N ALA A 230 5.32 -7.18 -7.73
CA ALA A 230 5.76 -8.54 -8.03
C ALA A 230 5.04 -9.58 -7.15
N SER A 231 4.93 -9.32 -5.85
CA SER A 231 4.23 -10.20 -4.90
C SER A 231 2.74 -10.33 -5.22
N LEU A 232 2.08 -9.22 -5.51
CA LEU A 232 0.65 -9.19 -5.86
C LEU A 232 0.39 -9.87 -7.22
N LEU A 233 1.29 -9.73 -8.20
CA LEU A 233 1.19 -10.48 -9.46
C LEU A 233 1.30 -11.98 -9.24
N ALA A 234 2.20 -12.44 -8.39
CA ALA A 234 2.31 -13.84 -8.04
C ALA A 234 1.03 -14.35 -7.37
N GLU A 235 0.45 -13.55 -6.45
CA GLU A 235 -0.84 -13.86 -5.83
C GLU A 235 -1.98 -13.88 -6.87
N LEU A 236 -2.02 -12.90 -7.77
CA LEU A 236 -3.03 -12.78 -8.81
C LEU A 236 -3.03 -13.99 -9.76
N ARG A 237 -1.84 -14.55 -10.06
CA ARG A 237 -1.64 -15.71 -10.94
C ARG A 237 -1.79 -17.05 -10.24
N ALA A 238 -1.67 -17.07 -8.91
CA ALA A 238 -1.80 -18.31 -8.16
C ALA A 238 -3.16 -18.95 -8.39
N PRO A 239 -3.26 -20.30 -8.45
CA PRO A 239 -4.53 -20.98 -8.50
C PRO A 239 -5.46 -20.48 -7.37
N ALA A 240 -6.75 -20.43 -7.65
CA ALA A 240 -7.75 -20.08 -6.65
C ALA A 240 -7.88 -21.23 -5.66
N ASP A 241 -6.99 -21.30 -4.66
CA ASP A 241 -7.17 -22.20 -3.53
C ASP A 241 -8.23 -21.64 -2.56
N ALA A 242 -8.70 -22.51 -1.65
CA ALA A 242 -9.74 -22.14 -0.69
C ALA A 242 -9.29 -20.97 0.22
N GLY A 243 -8.01 -20.90 0.58
CA GLY A 243 -7.46 -19.83 1.41
C GLY A 243 -7.45 -18.48 0.69
N SER A 244 -6.99 -18.46 -0.55
CA SER A 244 -7.02 -17.25 -1.38
C SER A 244 -8.42 -16.80 -1.73
N ALA A 245 -9.38 -17.74 -1.93
CA ALA A 245 -10.79 -17.42 -2.14
C ALA A 245 -11.40 -16.76 -0.90
N VAL A 246 -11.06 -17.24 0.29
CA VAL A 246 -11.49 -16.64 1.56
C VAL A 246 -10.96 -15.21 1.70
N LEU A 247 -9.68 -14.96 1.40
CA LEU A 247 -9.07 -13.62 1.51
C LEU A 247 -9.63 -12.60 0.51
N ARG A 248 -10.34 -13.02 -0.52
CA ARG A 248 -10.97 -12.17 -1.56
C ARG A 248 -12.40 -11.76 -1.25
N GLN A 249 -13.00 -12.29 -0.20
CA GLN A 249 -14.38 -11.94 0.14
C GLN A 249 -14.52 -10.44 0.45
N ARG A 250 -15.63 -9.84 0.04
CA ARG A 250 -15.94 -8.42 0.28
C ARG A 250 -16.33 -8.15 1.72
N SER A 251 -16.90 -9.14 2.38
CA SER A 251 -17.34 -9.07 3.77
C SER A 251 -16.83 -10.27 4.56
N TRP A 252 -16.64 -10.08 5.85
CA TRP A 252 -16.04 -11.06 6.75
C TRP A 252 -16.89 -11.21 8.00
N ALA A 253 -17.04 -12.44 8.45
CA ALA A 253 -17.54 -12.70 9.79
C ALA A 253 -16.43 -13.37 10.61
N VAL A 254 -16.09 -12.80 11.75
CA VAL A 254 -15.17 -13.42 12.70
C VAL A 254 -15.98 -13.96 13.86
N VAL A 255 -15.97 -15.29 14.00
CA VAL A 255 -16.72 -16.01 15.02
C VAL A 255 -15.83 -16.38 16.20
N GLY A 256 -16.19 -15.98 17.40
CA GLY A 256 -15.46 -16.30 18.62
C GLY A 256 -15.54 -15.21 19.67
N ASP A 257 -14.60 -15.20 20.61
CA ASP A 257 -14.51 -14.16 21.65
C ASP A 257 -13.81 -12.92 21.10
N VAL A 258 -14.51 -12.24 20.18
CA VAL A 258 -13.99 -11.11 19.38
C VAL A 258 -13.82 -9.83 20.20
N LEU A 259 -14.47 -9.70 21.34
CA LEU A 259 -14.39 -8.53 22.23
C LEU A 259 -13.23 -8.61 23.24
N ASN A 260 -12.60 -9.77 23.37
CA ASN A 260 -11.48 -9.98 24.29
C ASN A 260 -10.14 -9.73 23.58
N PRO A 261 -9.41 -8.65 23.91
CA PRO A 261 -8.17 -8.27 23.21
C PRO A 261 -7.06 -9.33 23.30
N ASN A 262 -7.13 -10.24 24.25
CA ASN A 262 -6.16 -11.29 24.43
C ASN A 262 -6.42 -12.53 23.56
N LYS A 263 -7.54 -12.58 22.85
CA LYS A 263 -7.93 -13.72 22.01
C LYS A 263 -7.51 -13.54 20.56
N ALA A 264 -7.25 -14.67 19.90
CA ALA A 264 -6.90 -14.69 18.48
C ALA A 264 -7.99 -14.05 17.60
N ALA A 265 -9.26 -14.28 17.91
CA ALA A 265 -10.39 -13.71 17.18
C ALA A 265 -10.35 -12.16 17.19
N SER A 266 -10.07 -11.52 18.31
CA SER A 266 -9.95 -10.07 18.40
C SER A 266 -8.76 -9.54 17.56
N ARG A 267 -7.63 -10.25 17.56
CA ARG A 267 -6.48 -9.87 16.71
C ARG A 267 -6.79 -9.99 15.22
N ILE A 268 -7.57 -11.01 14.83
CA ILE A 268 -8.02 -11.17 13.43
C ILE A 268 -8.94 -10.02 13.04
N VAL A 269 -9.90 -9.65 13.90
CA VAL A 269 -10.77 -8.49 13.70
C VAL A 269 -9.93 -7.23 13.48
N GLY A 270 -9.03 -6.89 14.40
CA GLY A 270 -8.17 -5.72 14.27
C GLY A 270 -7.32 -5.72 12.99
N ARG A 271 -6.87 -6.90 12.55
CA ARG A 271 -6.12 -7.04 11.28
C ARG A 271 -7.01 -6.77 10.06
N LEU A 272 -8.23 -7.30 10.02
CA LEU A 272 -9.16 -7.09 8.92
C LEU A 272 -9.64 -5.63 8.87
N GLU A 273 -9.98 -5.06 10.01
CA GLU A 273 -10.37 -3.65 10.13
C GLU A 273 -9.25 -2.71 9.70
N SER A 274 -8.00 -3.00 10.10
CA SER A 274 -6.83 -2.22 9.66
C SER A 274 -6.57 -2.29 8.15
N GLN A 275 -7.16 -3.26 7.46
CA GLN A 275 -7.14 -3.40 6.01
C GLN A 275 -8.38 -2.81 5.33
N GLY A 276 -9.22 -2.07 6.07
CA GLY A 276 -10.46 -1.49 5.56
C GLY A 276 -11.53 -2.52 5.18
N ARG A 277 -11.41 -3.76 5.70
CA ARG A 277 -12.36 -4.83 5.38
C ARG A 277 -13.56 -4.79 6.32
N PRO A 278 -14.80 -4.76 5.81
CA PRO A 278 -15.99 -4.88 6.64
C PRO A 278 -16.00 -6.21 7.40
N VAL A 279 -16.14 -6.15 8.72
CA VAL A 279 -16.14 -7.33 9.58
C VAL A 279 -17.38 -7.38 10.44
N ALA A 280 -18.20 -8.42 10.30
CA ALA A 280 -19.25 -8.73 11.23
C ALA A 280 -18.68 -9.48 12.43
N LEU A 281 -18.92 -8.97 13.61
CA LEU A 281 -18.51 -9.60 14.87
C LEU A 281 -19.57 -10.62 15.30
N VAL A 282 -19.19 -11.89 15.39
CA VAL A 282 -20.10 -12.97 15.80
C VAL A 282 -19.57 -13.62 17.07
N ASN A 283 -20.30 -13.48 18.16
CA ASN A 283 -19.98 -14.13 19.43
C ASN A 283 -21.24 -14.75 20.03
N PRO A 284 -21.42 -16.09 19.93
CA PRO A 284 -22.60 -16.79 20.47
C PRO A 284 -22.81 -16.61 21.99
N ARG A 285 -21.78 -16.12 22.69
CA ARG A 285 -21.81 -15.91 24.15
C ARG A 285 -21.92 -14.42 24.53
N ASP A 286 -22.02 -13.54 23.55
CA ASP A 286 -22.14 -12.11 23.82
C ASP A 286 -23.48 -11.78 24.45
N LYS A 287 -23.43 -11.18 25.64
CA LYS A 287 -24.59 -10.67 26.38
C LYS A 287 -24.70 -9.15 26.32
N THR A 288 -23.75 -8.50 25.64
CA THR A 288 -23.64 -7.03 25.61
C THR A 288 -24.38 -6.42 24.42
N GLY A 289 -24.82 -7.23 23.46
CA GLY A 289 -25.47 -6.78 22.22
C GLY A 289 -24.50 -6.13 21.20
N LYS A 290 -23.19 -6.26 21.41
CA LYS A 290 -22.16 -5.70 20.50
C LYS A 290 -21.83 -6.63 19.34
N CYS A 291 -22.23 -7.89 19.40
CA CYS A 291 -21.97 -8.89 18.38
C CYS A 291 -23.27 -9.57 17.96
N PHE A 292 -23.29 -10.10 16.75
CA PHE A 292 -24.31 -11.07 16.36
C PHE A 292 -24.16 -12.36 17.16
N THR A 293 -25.26 -13.01 17.49
CA THR A 293 -25.24 -14.27 18.23
C THR A 293 -25.00 -15.47 17.35
N SER A 294 -25.26 -15.35 16.05
CA SER A 294 -24.97 -16.36 15.06
C SER A 294 -24.54 -15.76 13.73
N LEU A 295 -23.90 -16.59 12.89
CA LEU A 295 -23.56 -16.20 11.52
C LEU A 295 -24.83 -15.94 10.70
N ALA A 296 -25.90 -16.72 10.95
CA ALA A 296 -27.18 -16.57 10.27
C ALA A 296 -27.78 -15.17 10.55
N ASP A 297 -27.72 -14.69 11.80
CA ASP A 297 -28.19 -13.35 12.15
C ASP A 297 -27.38 -12.27 11.42
N ALA A 298 -26.06 -12.44 11.30
CA ALA A 298 -25.20 -11.50 10.58
C ALA A 298 -25.51 -11.46 9.07
N VAL A 299 -25.82 -12.59 8.46
CA VAL A 299 -26.25 -12.69 7.05
C VAL A 299 -27.63 -12.06 6.87
N GLN A 300 -28.56 -12.36 7.74
CA GLN A 300 -29.94 -11.82 7.68
C GLN A 300 -29.95 -10.30 7.86
N ALA A 301 -29.04 -9.76 8.66
CA ALA A 301 -28.84 -8.32 8.84
C ALA A 301 -28.09 -7.65 7.68
N GLY A 302 -27.64 -8.40 6.67
CA GLY A 302 -26.84 -7.88 5.56
C GLY A 302 -25.42 -7.44 5.94
N ALA A 303 -24.93 -7.86 7.12
CA ALA A 303 -23.60 -7.52 7.60
C ALA A 303 -22.50 -8.35 6.94
N VAL A 304 -22.86 -9.48 6.34
CA VAL A 304 -22.01 -10.31 5.48
C VAL A 304 -22.85 -10.87 4.33
N ASP A 305 -22.22 -11.07 3.18
CA ASP A 305 -22.89 -11.70 2.04
C ASP A 305 -23.19 -13.18 2.35
N ALA A 306 -24.26 -13.72 1.78
CA ALA A 306 -24.59 -15.14 1.92
C ALA A 306 -23.43 -16.00 1.42
N VAL A 307 -22.86 -16.82 2.30
CA VAL A 307 -21.61 -17.52 2.05
C VAL A 307 -21.82 -18.72 1.13
N GLY A 308 -21.12 -18.71 0.01
CA GLY A 308 -21.00 -19.88 -0.87
C GLY A 308 -19.88 -20.86 -0.55
N ALA A 309 -19.08 -20.68 0.49
CA ALA A 309 -17.98 -21.58 0.83
C ALA A 309 -17.73 -21.66 2.34
N PRO A 310 -17.50 -22.88 2.89
CA PRO A 310 -17.14 -23.03 4.30
C PRO A 310 -15.75 -22.47 4.57
N VAL A 311 -15.62 -21.64 5.58
CA VAL A 311 -14.33 -21.21 6.12
C VAL A 311 -13.66 -22.42 6.76
N SER A 312 -12.67 -23.01 6.09
CA SER A 312 -11.76 -23.92 6.75
C SER A 312 -10.91 -23.10 7.72
N ALA A 313 -10.95 -23.46 8.98
CA ALA A 313 -10.24 -22.78 10.05
C ALA A 313 -8.74 -22.63 9.73
N LEU A 314 -8.20 -21.46 9.97
CA LEU A 314 -6.76 -21.27 10.16
C LEU A 314 -6.27 -22.29 11.21
N PRO A 315 -5.07 -22.87 11.06
CA PRO A 315 -4.60 -23.92 11.95
C PRO A 315 -4.57 -23.41 13.40
N HIS A 316 -5.37 -24.03 14.23
CA HIS A 316 -5.33 -23.87 15.68
C HIS A 316 -4.20 -24.70 16.24
N ASN A 317 -3.25 -24.08 16.90
CA ASN A 317 -2.44 -24.76 17.90
C ASN A 317 -3.34 -25.01 19.14
N GLY A 318 -4.02 -26.16 19.19
CA GLY A 318 -4.82 -26.58 20.34
C GLY A 318 -6.04 -27.43 19.96
N PRO A 319 -6.44 -28.38 20.80
CA PRO A 319 -7.38 -29.43 20.44
C PRO A 319 -8.84 -29.02 20.63
N HIS A 320 -9.43 -28.32 19.68
CA HIS A 320 -10.90 -28.23 19.58
C HIS A 320 -11.30 -28.19 18.10
N ARG A 321 -11.73 -29.33 17.60
CA ARG A 321 -12.44 -29.48 16.34
C ARG A 321 -13.80 -28.80 16.47
N LEU A 322 -14.09 -27.89 15.56
CA LEU A 322 -15.48 -27.49 15.32
C LEU A 322 -16.17 -28.59 14.50
N PRO A 323 -17.42 -28.95 14.82
CA PRO A 323 -18.14 -29.93 14.04
C PRO A 323 -18.45 -29.36 12.64
N ALA A 324 -18.21 -30.17 11.62
CA ALA A 324 -18.72 -29.95 10.28
C ALA A 324 -20.25 -29.95 10.34
N GLN A 325 -20.88 -28.91 9.84
CA GLN A 325 -22.29 -28.94 9.55
C GLN A 325 -22.49 -28.81 8.05
N ALA A 326 -23.36 -29.66 7.57
CA ALA A 326 -23.75 -29.91 6.20
C ALA A 326 -24.35 -28.72 5.47
#